data_b196dd02d8712064fb1fd3800ae679bd
#
_entry.id   b196dd02d8712064fb1fd3800ae679bd
#
_cell.length_a   1.000
_cell.length_b   1.000
_cell.length_c   1.000
_cell.angle_alpha   90.00
_cell.angle_beta   90.00
_cell.angle_gamma   90.00
#
_symmetry.space_group_name_H-M   'P 1'
#
loop_
_entity.id
_entity.type
_entity.pdbx_description
1 polymer ?
#
loop_
_entity_poly.entity_id
_entity_poly.type
_entity_poly.pdbx_seq_one_letter_code
_entity_poly.pdbx_strand_id
1 'polypeptide(L)'
;VTIAVKPSQTKIAVIRARWHADIVDNCVNAFVEEWENLGGSRSEVDIIDVPGALEIPLHAQTLIRTGRYSAVLGCAFVVDGGIYRHDFVAGTVLDGIMRVQLDTGVPVLSAVLTPHNFQESEAHIRFFKDHFVTKGYEAAIACRNILATRANLEAAVLTPAA
;
A
#
# COMPACT_ATOMS: atom_id res chain seq x y z
N VAL A 1 31.51 -13.86 -17.68
CA VAL A 1 30.73 -14.03 -16.45
C VAL A 1 29.29 -13.67 -16.78
N THR A 2 28.45 -14.67 -17.01
CA THR A 2 27.03 -14.49 -17.29
C THR A 2 26.35 -14.18 -15.97
N ILE A 3 25.93 -12.93 -15.78
CA ILE A 3 25.08 -12.56 -14.64
C ILE A 3 23.69 -13.13 -14.97
N ALA A 4 23.34 -14.24 -14.32
CA ALA A 4 22.00 -14.77 -14.37
C ALA A 4 21.07 -13.74 -13.71
N VAL A 5 20.31 -13.03 -14.52
CA VAL A 5 19.20 -12.20 -14.04
C VAL A 5 18.18 -13.17 -13.46
N LYS A 6 18.13 -13.25 -12.13
CA LYS A 6 17.09 -13.99 -11.43
C LYS A 6 15.74 -13.42 -11.90
N PRO A 7 14.78 -14.25 -12.35
CA PRO A 7 13.46 -13.72 -12.64
C PRO A 7 12.97 -13.03 -11.37
N SER A 8 12.68 -11.73 -11.47
CA SER A 8 12.21 -10.95 -10.34
C SER A 8 10.84 -11.48 -9.95
N GLN A 9 10.82 -12.32 -8.92
CA GLN A 9 9.58 -12.76 -8.32
C GLN A 9 8.97 -11.50 -7.69
N THR A 10 7.95 -10.94 -8.33
CA THR A 10 7.22 -9.78 -7.82
C THR A 10 6.64 -10.15 -6.47
N LYS A 11 7.02 -9.42 -5.43
CA LYS A 11 6.46 -9.56 -4.08
C LYS A 11 5.95 -8.19 -3.62
N ILE A 12 4.77 -8.18 -3.07
CA ILE A 12 4.10 -6.98 -2.55
C ILE A 12 3.82 -7.20 -1.08
N ALA A 13 4.18 -6.23 -0.25
CA ALA A 13 3.76 -6.21 1.14
C ALA A 13 2.52 -5.31 1.29
N VAL A 14 1.47 -5.82 1.90
CA VAL A 14 0.30 -5.05 2.29
C VAL A 14 0.32 -4.90 3.81
N ILE A 15 0.57 -3.69 4.28
CA ILE A 15 0.58 -3.36 5.71
C ILE A 15 -0.79 -2.82 6.07
N ARG A 16 -1.50 -3.52 6.95
CA ARG A 16 -2.85 -3.10 7.34
C ARG A 16 -2.94 -2.76 8.82
N ALA A 17 -3.42 -1.55 9.09
CA ALA A 17 -3.73 -1.11 10.44
C ALA A 17 -4.98 -1.84 10.97
N ARG A 18 -4.99 -2.15 12.27
CA ARG A 18 -6.05 -2.94 12.88
C ARG A 18 -7.15 -2.11 13.54
N TRP A 19 -6.97 -0.80 13.68
CA TRP A 19 -8.07 0.07 14.06
C TRP A 19 -9.10 0.14 12.93
N HIS A 20 -10.36 -0.05 13.23
CA HIS A 20 -11.45 -0.22 12.27
C HIS A 20 -11.17 -1.35 11.27
N ALA A 21 -10.72 -2.48 11.78
CA ALA A 21 -10.34 -3.65 10.98
C ALA A 21 -11.43 -4.11 10.01
N ASP A 22 -12.68 -4.03 10.43
CA ASP A 22 -13.86 -4.40 9.64
C ASP A 22 -14.09 -3.51 8.40
N ILE A 23 -13.54 -2.29 8.42
CA ILE A 23 -13.52 -1.38 7.26
C ILE A 23 -12.25 -1.63 6.43
N VAL A 24 -11.09 -1.64 7.07
CA VAL A 24 -9.78 -1.76 6.41
C VAL A 24 -9.64 -3.09 5.65
N ASP A 25 -10.16 -4.18 6.19
CA ASP A 25 -10.06 -5.50 5.57
C ASP A 25 -10.71 -5.57 4.18
N ASN A 26 -11.72 -4.74 3.92
CA ASN A 26 -12.36 -4.67 2.59
C ASN A 26 -11.37 -4.18 1.52
N CYS A 27 -10.52 -3.21 1.85
CA CYS A 27 -9.48 -2.74 0.94
C CYS A 27 -8.46 -3.84 0.64
N VAL A 28 -8.00 -4.53 1.66
CA VAL A 28 -6.98 -5.58 1.51
C VAL A 28 -7.52 -6.76 0.69
N ASN A 29 -8.73 -7.20 0.98
CA ASN A 29 -9.37 -8.29 0.23
C ASN A 29 -9.58 -7.92 -1.24
N ALA A 30 -10.09 -6.72 -1.51
CA ALA A 30 -10.29 -6.22 -2.86
C ALA A 30 -8.96 -6.04 -3.62
N PHE A 31 -7.91 -5.59 -2.94
CA PHE A 31 -6.57 -5.51 -3.53
C PHE A 31 -6.07 -6.88 -4.00
N VAL A 32 -6.19 -7.89 -3.14
CA VAL A 32 -5.75 -9.25 -3.48
C VAL A 32 -6.55 -9.82 -4.64
N GLU A 33 -7.87 -9.69 -4.60
CA GLU A 33 -8.76 -10.14 -5.68
C GLU A 33 -8.39 -9.49 -7.02
N GLU A 34 -8.23 -8.17 -7.04
CA GLU A 34 -7.91 -7.45 -8.27
C GLU A 34 -6.48 -7.74 -8.73
N TRP A 35 -5.54 -7.94 -7.81
CA TRP A 35 -4.19 -8.37 -8.19
C TRP A 35 -4.21 -9.68 -8.96
N GLU A 36 -5.03 -10.65 -8.53
CA GLU A 36 -5.22 -11.93 -9.23
C GLU A 36 -5.92 -11.73 -10.58
N ASN A 37 -6.96 -10.89 -10.65
CA ASN A 37 -7.65 -10.54 -11.90
C ASN A 37 -6.71 -9.92 -12.94
N LEU A 38 -5.73 -9.15 -12.50
CA LEU A 38 -4.69 -8.54 -13.33
C LEU A 38 -3.56 -9.51 -13.72
N GLY A 39 -3.68 -10.79 -13.37
CA GLY A 39 -2.74 -11.85 -13.73
C GLY A 39 -1.61 -12.07 -12.73
N GLY A 40 -1.69 -11.47 -11.55
CA GLY A 40 -0.80 -11.77 -10.43
C GLY A 40 -1.22 -13.04 -9.70
N SER A 41 -0.46 -13.42 -8.67
CA SER A 41 -0.77 -14.55 -7.81
C SER A 41 -0.99 -14.12 -6.37
N ARG A 42 -1.91 -14.76 -5.66
CA ARG A 42 -2.09 -14.58 -4.22
C ARG A 42 -0.79 -14.77 -3.43
N SER A 43 0.06 -15.69 -3.87
CA SER A 43 1.36 -15.96 -3.24
C SER A 43 2.38 -14.83 -3.37
N GLU A 44 2.14 -13.86 -4.23
CA GLU A 44 2.96 -12.66 -4.38
C GLU A 44 2.63 -11.58 -3.33
N VAL A 45 1.53 -11.72 -2.60
CA VAL A 45 1.05 -10.72 -1.64
C VAL A 45 1.19 -11.23 -0.21
N ASP A 46 2.07 -10.60 0.55
CA ASP A 46 2.21 -10.82 1.99
C ASP A 46 1.42 -9.75 2.75
N ILE A 47 0.59 -10.15 3.70
CA ILE A 47 -0.21 -9.24 4.53
C ILE A 47 0.42 -9.16 5.91
N ILE A 48 0.69 -7.94 6.36
CA ILE A 48 1.34 -7.64 7.64
C ILE A 48 0.41 -6.75 8.47
N ASP A 49 0.07 -7.18 9.67
CA ASP A 49 -0.75 -6.42 10.58
C ASP A 49 0.09 -5.48 11.44
N VAL A 50 -0.41 -4.25 11.61
CA VAL A 50 0.15 -3.25 12.54
C VAL A 50 -0.97 -2.66 13.40
N PRO A 51 -0.68 -2.16 14.62
CA PRO A 51 -1.72 -1.61 15.49
C PRO A 51 -2.48 -0.44 14.85
N GLY A 52 -1.78 0.53 14.30
CA GLY A 52 -2.37 1.73 13.73
C GLY A 52 -1.63 2.25 12.50
N ALA A 53 -2.08 3.38 11.98
CA ALA A 53 -1.51 3.99 10.79
C ALA A 53 -0.06 4.49 11.00
N LEU A 54 0.27 4.97 12.21
CA LEU A 54 1.59 5.51 12.51
C LEU A 54 2.72 4.47 12.39
N GLU A 55 2.42 3.19 12.52
CA GLU A 55 3.39 2.12 12.38
C GLU A 55 3.70 1.75 10.92
N ILE A 56 2.88 2.20 9.97
CA ILE A 56 3.03 1.84 8.55
C ILE A 56 4.38 2.28 7.97
N PRO A 57 4.85 3.54 8.13
CA PRO A 57 6.10 3.97 7.50
C PRO A 57 7.33 3.17 7.94
N LEU A 58 7.47 2.91 9.23
CA LEU A 58 8.61 2.15 9.75
C LEU A 58 8.57 0.69 9.27
N HIS A 59 7.39 0.06 9.27
CA HIS A 59 7.24 -1.31 8.76
C HIS A 59 7.53 -1.39 7.26
N ALA A 60 7.05 -0.41 6.47
CA ALA A 60 7.36 -0.32 5.05
C ALA A 60 8.87 -0.24 4.82
N GLN A 61 9.57 0.64 5.52
CA GLN A 61 11.02 0.78 5.42
C GLN A 61 11.74 -0.52 5.77
N THR A 62 11.34 -1.17 6.85
CA THR A 62 11.95 -2.43 7.31
C THR A 62 11.74 -3.55 6.28
N LEU A 63 10.53 -3.71 5.76
CA LEU A 63 10.20 -4.73 4.77
C LEU A 63 10.98 -4.51 3.46
N ILE A 64 11.04 -3.28 2.97
CA ILE A 64 11.77 -2.91 1.77
C ILE A 64 13.27 -3.25 1.90
N ARG A 65 13.87 -2.97 3.05
CA ARG A 65 15.28 -3.26 3.31
C ARG A 65 15.62 -4.75 3.28
N THR A 66 14.64 -5.64 3.36
CA THR A 66 14.87 -7.08 3.16
C THR A 66 15.21 -7.42 1.70
N GLY A 67 14.97 -6.52 0.76
CA GLY A 67 15.17 -6.75 -0.68
C GLY A 67 14.15 -7.70 -1.32
N ARG A 68 13.11 -8.11 -0.58
CA ARG A 68 12.12 -9.08 -1.08
C ARG A 68 10.92 -8.43 -1.77
N TYR A 69 10.63 -7.18 -1.51
CA TYR A 69 9.41 -6.52 -1.95
C TYR A 69 9.68 -5.49 -3.04
N SER A 70 8.91 -5.56 -4.11
CA SER A 70 8.95 -4.62 -5.23
C SER A 70 8.04 -3.41 -5.02
N ALA A 71 7.05 -3.55 -4.17
CA ALA A 71 6.14 -2.49 -3.75
C ALA A 71 5.55 -2.77 -2.37
N VAL A 72 5.07 -1.73 -1.73
CA VAL A 72 4.34 -1.81 -0.46
C VAL A 72 3.02 -1.05 -0.60
N LEU A 73 1.95 -1.55 0.02
CA LEU A 73 0.69 -0.84 0.19
C LEU A 73 0.41 -0.64 1.67
N GLY A 74 0.19 0.58 2.10
CA GLY A 74 -0.29 0.90 3.44
C GLY A 74 -1.81 1.08 3.45
N CYS A 75 -2.52 0.35 4.31
CA CYS A 75 -3.98 0.42 4.46
C CYS A 75 -4.34 0.82 5.89
N ALA A 76 -5.08 1.91 6.04
CA ALA A 76 -5.61 2.38 7.32
C ALA A 76 -6.85 3.23 7.13
N PHE A 77 -7.68 3.27 8.15
CA PHE A 77 -8.80 4.19 8.25
C PHE A 77 -8.56 5.11 9.45
N VAL A 78 -8.25 6.39 9.16
CA VAL A 78 -7.85 7.37 10.16
C VAL A 78 -8.99 8.33 10.41
N VAL A 79 -9.54 8.28 11.61
CA VAL A 79 -10.68 9.09 12.04
C VAL A 79 -10.36 9.80 13.37
N ASP A 80 -11.16 10.82 13.71
CA ASP A 80 -11.02 11.49 14.99
C ASP A 80 -11.28 10.49 16.12
N GLY A 81 -10.31 10.44 17.04
CA GLY A 81 -10.49 9.82 18.35
C GLY A 81 -10.76 10.89 19.41
N GLY A 82 -10.95 10.48 20.68
CA GLY A 82 -11.20 11.41 21.77
C GLY A 82 -10.10 12.42 22.04
N ILE A 83 -8.87 12.17 21.56
CA ILE A 83 -7.67 12.97 21.82
C ILE A 83 -6.97 13.40 20.52
N TYR A 84 -6.96 12.53 19.50
CA TYR A 84 -6.21 12.75 18.26
C TYR A 84 -7.10 13.28 17.13
N ARG A 85 -6.60 14.29 16.43
CA ARG A 85 -7.19 14.76 15.18
C ARG A 85 -6.69 13.91 14.02
N HIS A 86 -7.64 13.47 13.17
CA HIS A 86 -7.36 12.59 12.04
C HIS A 86 -6.37 13.20 11.04
N ASP A 87 -6.48 14.51 10.77
CA ASP A 87 -5.66 15.21 9.80
C ASP A 87 -4.18 15.24 10.18
N PHE A 88 -3.84 15.41 11.45
CA PHE A 88 -2.44 15.37 11.92
C PHE A 88 -1.84 13.97 11.79
N VAL A 89 -2.60 12.95 12.17
CA VAL A 89 -2.14 11.56 12.06
C VAL A 89 -1.96 11.17 10.59
N ALA A 90 -2.97 11.43 9.76
CA ALA A 90 -2.93 11.10 8.34
C ALA A 90 -1.79 11.85 7.63
N GLY A 91 -1.61 13.14 7.89
CA GLY A 91 -0.53 13.94 7.32
C GLY A 91 0.85 13.37 7.66
N THR A 92 1.09 13.07 8.95
CA THR A 92 2.35 12.48 9.40
C THR A 92 2.62 11.12 8.75
N VAL A 93 1.61 10.28 8.62
CA VAL A 93 1.74 8.96 7.98
C VAL A 93 2.08 9.10 6.50
N LEU A 94 1.38 9.97 5.78
CA LEU A 94 1.64 10.21 4.36
C LEU A 94 3.03 10.81 4.11
N ASP A 95 3.48 11.74 4.93
CA ASP A 95 4.85 12.28 4.88
C ASP A 95 5.88 11.18 5.13
N GLY A 96 5.62 10.30 6.10
CA GLY A 96 6.48 9.15 6.39
C GLY A 96 6.52 8.15 5.22
N ILE A 97 5.41 7.84 4.61
CA ILE A 97 5.32 6.98 3.43
C ILE A 97 6.11 7.59 2.26
N MET A 98 5.92 8.88 1.99
CA MET A 98 6.65 9.57 0.92
C MET A 98 8.16 9.54 1.15
N ARG A 99 8.60 9.80 2.37
CA ARG A 99 10.01 9.73 2.73
C ARG A 99 10.59 8.33 2.50
N VAL A 100 9.90 7.28 2.98
CA VAL A 100 10.35 5.89 2.77
C VAL A 100 10.49 5.57 1.28
N GLN A 101 9.50 5.97 0.48
CA GLN A 101 9.51 5.77 -0.97
C GLN A 101 10.70 6.44 -1.65
N LEU A 102 10.99 7.70 -1.30
CA LEU A 102 12.10 8.45 -1.88
C LEU A 102 13.46 7.92 -1.39
N ASP A 103 13.59 7.59 -0.11
CA ASP A 103 14.83 7.09 0.48
C ASP A 103 15.20 5.69 -0.02
N THR A 104 14.21 4.85 -0.34
CA THR A 104 14.43 3.46 -0.73
C THR A 104 14.35 3.22 -2.24
N GLY A 105 13.70 4.11 -2.97
CA GLY A 105 13.41 3.93 -4.39
C GLY A 105 12.36 2.86 -4.69
N VAL A 106 11.68 2.31 -3.68
CA VAL A 106 10.61 1.32 -3.83
C VAL A 106 9.26 1.99 -3.65
N PRO A 107 8.29 1.76 -4.56
CA PRO A 107 6.96 2.35 -4.43
C PRO A 107 6.25 1.95 -3.14
N VAL A 108 5.73 2.93 -2.43
CA VAL A 108 4.87 2.75 -1.27
C VAL A 108 3.53 3.42 -1.55
N LEU A 109 2.54 2.62 -1.92
CA LEU A 109 1.20 3.09 -2.21
C LEU A 109 0.43 3.34 -0.92
N SER A 110 -0.49 4.28 -0.96
CA SER A 110 -1.31 4.65 0.19
C SER A 110 -2.79 4.38 -0.06
N ALA A 111 -3.36 3.53 0.77
CA ALA A 111 -4.77 3.46 1.09
C ALA A 111 -5.00 3.85 2.56
N VAL A 112 -4.23 4.82 3.03
CA VAL A 112 -4.43 5.48 4.32
C VAL A 112 -5.46 6.57 4.11
N LEU A 113 -6.72 6.24 4.42
CA LEU A 113 -7.86 7.07 4.09
C LEU A 113 -8.39 7.76 5.35
N THR A 114 -8.74 9.05 5.19
CA THR A 114 -9.26 9.86 6.28
C THR A 114 -10.45 10.69 5.80
N PRO A 115 -11.66 10.41 6.29
CA PRO A 115 -12.85 11.19 5.94
C PRO A 115 -12.88 12.52 6.69
N HIS A 116 -13.58 13.52 6.14
CA HIS A 116 -13.85 14.78 6.85
C HIS A 116 -14.69 14.57 8.11
N ASN A 117 -15.70 13.71 8.02
CA ASN A 117 -16.55 13.32 9.12
C ASN A 117 -16.76 11.81 9.11
N PHE A 118 -16.65 11.22 10.28
CA PHE A 118 -17.02 9.84 10.51
C PHE A 118 -17.80 9.71 11.80
N GLN A 119 -18.90 8.99 11.75
CA GLN A 119 -19.70 8.62 12.92
C GLN A 119 -19.85 7.10 12.92
N GLU A 120 -19.85 6.50 14.10
CA GLU A 120 -20.08 5.06 14.27
C GLU A 120 -21.56 4.69 14.07
N SER A 121 -22.18 5.21 13.01
CA SER A 121 -23.50 4.85 12.56
C SER A 121 -23.43 3.73 11.54
N GLU A 122 -24.46 2.89 11.50
CA GLU A 122 -24.53 1.80 10.52
C GLU A 122 -24.40 2.30 9.06
N ALA A 123 -25.00 3.45 8.75
CA ALA A 123 -24.94 4.05 7.43
C ALA A 123 -23.51 4.46 7.03
N HIS A 124 -22.77 5.12 7.94
CA HIS A 124 -21.38 5.50 7.69
C HIS A 124 -20.46 4.27 7.57
N ILE A 125 -20.61 3.32 8.49
CA ILE A 125 -19.81 2.09 8.47
C ILE A 125 -20.00 1.36 7.13
N ARG A 126 -21.23 1.20 6.67
CA ARG A 126 -21.56 0.57 5.38
C ARG A 126 -20.93 1.33 4.22
N PHE A 127 -21.10 2.66 4.19
CA PHE A 127 -20.53 3.51 3.14
C PHE A 127 -19.02 3.34 3.03
N PHE A 128 -18.30 3.39 4.15
CA PHE A 128 -16.83 3.27 4.14
C PHE A 128 -16.35 1.85 3.84
N LYS A 129 -17.08 0.81 4.26
CA LYS A 129 -16.79 -0.57 3.83
C LYS A 129 -16.83 -0.70 2.31
N ASP A 130 -17.88 -0.20 1.68
CA ASP A 130 -18.03 -0.23 0.23
C ASP A 130 -16.97 0.62 -0.48
N HIS A 131 -16.67 1.80 0.07
CA HIS A 131 -15.65 2.68 -0.48
C HIS A 131 -14.26 2.04 -0.39
N PHE A 132 -13.94 1.33 0.70
CA PHE A 132 -12.67 0.63 0.84
C PHE A 132 -12.51 -0.54 -0.13
N VAL A 133 -13.57 -1.19 -0.55
CA VAL A 133 -13.54 -2.15 -1.67
C VAL A 133 -13.06 -1.47 -2.94
N THR A 134 -13.68 -0.34 -3.31
CA THR A 134 -13.27 0.44 -4.48
C THR A 134 -11.81 0.85 -4.41
N LYS A 135 -11.35 1.32 -3.24
CA LYS A 135 -9.96 1.73 -3.03
C LYS A 135 -8.97 0.57 -3.11
N GLY A 136 -9.37 -0.63 -2.72
CA GLY A 136 -8.57 -1.83 -2.89
C GLY A 136 -8.33 -2.16 -4.37
N TYR A 137 -9.36 -2.13 -5.18
CA TYR A 137 -9.25 -2.32 -6.63
C TYR A 137 -8.37 -1.24 -7.28
N GLU A 138 -8.61 0.03 -6.97
CA GLU A 138 -7.79 1.14 -7.47
C GLU A 138 -6.30 1.00 -7.08
N ALA A 139 -6.03 0.57 -5.85
CA ALA A 139 -4.67 0.37 -5.37
C ALA A 139 -3.95 -0.77 -6.09
N ALA A 140 -4.64 -1.87 -6.43
CA ALA A 140 -4.07 -2.97 -7.19
C ALA A 140 -3.70 -2.53 -8.62
N ILE A 141 -4.60 -1.81 -9.28
CA ILE A 141 -4.36 -1.25 -10.61
C ILE A 141 -3.16 -0.27 -10.57
N ALA A 142 -3.13 0.63 -9.58
CA ALA A 142 -2.04 1.58 -9.41
C ALA A 142 -0.70 0.87 -9.15
N CYS A 143 -0.71 -0.17 -8.31
CA CYS A 143 0.47 -0.99 -8.04
C CYS A 143 1.01 -1.64 -9.31
N ARG A 144 0.15 -2.26 -10.11
CA ARG A 144 0.52 -2.89 -11.38
C ARG A 144 1.14 -1.86 -12.34
N ASN A 145 0.50 -0.71 -12.46
CA ASN A 145 0.94 0.35 -13.37
C ASN A 145 2.29 0.95 -12.96
N ILE A 146 2.50 1.24 -11.67
CA ILE A 146 3.77 1.82 -11.22
C ILE A 146 4.92 0.83 -11.35
N LEU A 147 4.71 -0.45 -11.11
CA LEU A 147 5.72 -1.48 -11.30
C LEU A 147 6.13 -1.59 -12.79
N ALA A 148 5.17 -1.58 -13.71
CA ALA A 148 5.43 -1.58 -15.15
C ALA A 148 6.16 -0.32 -15.61
N THR A 149 5.74 0.86 -15.14
CA THR A 149 6.38 2.13 -15.48
C THR A 149 7.82 2.18 -14.99
N ARG A 150 8.08 1.74 -13.77
CA ARG A 150 9.44 1.71 -13.22
C ARG A 150 10.35 0.74 -13.95
N ALA A 151 9.87 -0.45 -14.28
CA ALA A 151 10.63 -1.40 -15.10
C ALA A 151 11.06 -0.80 -16.44
N ASN A 152 10.16 -0.06 -17.10
CA ASN A 152 10.46 0.63 -18.36
C ASN A 152 11.50 1.76 -18.18
N LEU A 153 11.40 2.55 -17.12
CA LEU A 153 12.36 3.62 -16.81
C LEU A 153 13.74 3.05 -16.49
N GLU A 154 13.82 1.99 -15.70
CA GLU A 154 15.09 1.33 -15.38
C GLU A 154 15.75 0.74 -16.62
N ALA A 155 14.98 0.13 -17.51
CA ALA A 155 15.49 -0.35 -18.81
C ALA A 155 16.01 0.79 -19.68
N ALA A 156 15.34 1.94 -19.73
CA ALA A 156 15.76 3.11 -20.51
C ALA A 156 17.04 3.74 -19.96
N VAL A 157 17.24 3.76 -18.63
CA VAL A 157 18.46 4.29 -17.99
C VAL A 157 19.68 3.40 -18.27
N LEU A 158 19.47 2.08 -18.35
CA LEU A 158 20.53 1.11 -18.61
C LEU A 158 20.93 0.99 -20.08
N THR A 159 20.16 1.58 -21.02
CA THR A 159 20.49 1.62 -22.43
C THR A 159 21.25 2.91 -22.72
N PRO A 160 22.58 2.88 -23.06
CA PRO A 160 23.31 4.09 -23.43
C PRO A 160 22.64 4.76 -24.64
N ALA A 161 22.53 6.07 -24.61
CA ALA A 161 22.14 6.84 -25.79
C ALA A 161 23.19 6.57 -26.92
N ALA A 162 22.72 6.09 -28.04
CA ALA A 162 23.55 5.85 -29.23
C ALA A 162 24.05 7.16 -29.83
#